data_5a86566d9c3060042adf87dbe8f7285a
#
_entry.id   5a86566d9c3060042adf87dbe8f7285a
#
_cell.length_a   1.000
_cell.length_b   1.000
_cell.length_c   1.000
_cell.angle_alpha   90.00
_cell.angle_beta   90.00
_cell.angle_gamma   90.00
#
_symmetry.space_group_name_H-M   'P 1'
#
loop_
_entity.id
_entity.type
_entity.pdbx_description
1 polymer ?
#
loop_
_entity_poly.entity_id
_entity_poly.type
_entity_poly.pdbx_seq_one_letter_code
_entity_poly.pdbx_strand_id
1 'polypeptide(L)'
;KVISHFLKPSGKFVMADFHPVVWMFDNDFKEVFYNYFNTEEIIEDESGTYADRYAEISAKTITWNHPTSELLNALITNNLELNCYNEFDYSPYNCFNQTEEFEPNKFRIKHLGNKIPMVYSLSATKK
;
A
#
# COMPACT_ATOMS: atom_id res chain seq x y z
N LYS A 1 7.37 14.73 7.87
CA LYS A 1 7.52 15.61 9.07
C LYS A 1 7.05 14.92 10.34
N VAL A 2 5.82 14.40 10.41
CA VAL A 2 5.24 13.83 11.65
C VAL A 2 6.13 12.73 12.23
N ILE A 3 6.45 11.72 11.43
CA ILE A 3 7.30 10.59 11.84
C ILE A 3 8.65 11.08 12.40
N SER A 4 9.35 11.91 11.64
CA SER A 4 10.64 12.45 12.08
C SER A 4 10.53 13.30 13.35
N HIS A 5 9.41 14.00 13.56
CA HIS A 5 9.18 14.79 14.77
C HIS A 5 9.11 13.92 16.04
N PHE A 6 8.40 12.79 15.98
CA PHE A 6 8.17 11.94 17.15
C PHE A 6 9.29 10.91 17.41
N LEU A 7 10.14 10.64 16.42
CA LEU A 7 11.30 9.77 16.61
C LEU A 7 12.42 10.48 17.38
N LYS A 8 13.02 9.77 18.30
CA LYS A 8 14.29 10.19 18.94
C LYS A 8 15.43 10.08 17.92
N PRO A 9 16.56 10.82 18.10
CA PRO A 9 17.80 10.56 17.35
C PRO A 9 18.15 9.07 17.39
N SER A 10 18.56 8.51 16.28
CA SER A 10 18.82 7.07 16.07
C SER A 10 17.60 6.16 16.25
N GLY A 11 16.40 6.72 16.42
CA GLY A 11 15.14 5.97 16.44
C GLY A 11 14.84 5.34 15.08
N LYS A 12 14.29 4.12 15.10
CA LYS A 12 13.93 3.37 13.91
C LYS A 12 12.45 3.56 13.56
N PHE A 13 12.19 3.76 12.29
CA PHE A 13 10.87 3.69 11.68
C PHE A 13 10.77 2.45 10.81
N VAL A 14 9.70 1.69 10.99
CA VAL A 14 9.38 0.52 10.15
C VAL A 14 7.97 0.69 9.64
N MET A 15 7.76 0.42 8.36
CA MET A 15 6.46 0.51 7.69
C MET A 15 6.30 -0.67 6.74
N ALA A 16 5.09 -1.19 6.68
CA ALA A 16 4.63 -2.07 5.62
C ALA A 16 3.25 -1.60 5.18
N ASP A 17 3.02 -1.58 3.88
CA ASP A 17 1.75 -1.13 3.29
C ASP A 17 1.54 -1.77 1.91
N PHE A 18 0.34 -1.62 1.35
CA PHE A 18 0.09 -2.02 -0.02
C PHE A 18 0.87 -1.15 -1.00
N HIS A 19 1.42 -1.81 -2.01
CA HIS A 19 2.19 -1.10 -3.03
C HIS A 19 1.26 -0.21 -3.89
N PRO A 20 1.67 1.03 -4.22
CA PRO A 20 0.84 1.93 -5.03
C PRO A 20 0.34 1.35 -6.35
N VAL A 21 1.03 0.37 -6.90
CA VAL A 21 0.62 -0.32 -8.14
C VAL A 21 -0.74 -1.03 -7.98
N VAL A 22 -1.07 -1.59 -6.80
CA VAL A 22 -2.36 -2.28 -6.62
C VAL A 22 -3.56 -1.34 -6.71
N TRP A 23 -3.36 -0.07 -6.35
CA TRP A 23 -4.39 0.97 -6.41
C TRP A 23 -4.60 1.58 -7.79
N MET A 24 -3.83 1.12 -8.79
CA MET A 24 -4.04 1.51 -10.18
C MET A 24 -5.17 0.74 -10.84
N PHE A 25 -5.52 -0.42 -10.32
CA PHE A 25 -6.46 -1.35 -10.96
C PHE A 25 -7.91 -1.10 -10.51
N ASP A 26 -8.83 -1.60 -11.33
CA ASP A 26 -10.20 -1.81 -10.92
C ASP A 26 -10.27 -2.90 -9.82
N ASN A 27 -11.44 -3.03 -9.16
CA ASN A 27 -11.63 -3.96 -8.04
C ASN A 27 -11.39 -5.45 -8.38
N ASP A 28 -11.41 -5.80 -9.66
CA ASP A 28 -11.15 -7.16 -10.16
C ASP A 28 -9.76 -7.35 -10.77
N PHE A 29 -8.93 -6.34 -10.74
CA PHE A 29 -7.57 -6.35 -11.32
C PHE A 29 -7.53 -6.68 -12.81
N LYS A 30 -8.57 -6.33 -13.56
CA LYS A 30 -8.67 -6.58 -15.00
C LYS A 30 -8.11 -5.44 -15.83
N GLU A 31 -8.30 -4.21 -15.37
CA GLU A 31 -7.92 -3.01 -16.09
C GLU A 31 -7.17 -2.04 -15.19
N VAL A 32 -6.23 -1.32 -15.79
CA VAL A 32 -5.60 -0.15 -15.14
C VAL A 32 -6.57 1.01 -15.26
N PHE A 33 -7.11 1.46 -14.13
CA PHE A 33 -8.16 2.45 -14.05
C PHE A 33 -7.66 3.81 -13.54
N TYR A 34 -6.78 3.81 -12.54
CA TYR A 34 -6.21 5.01 -11.93
C TYR A 34 -4.76 5.25 -12.35
N ASN A 35 -4.36 6.51 -12.39
CA ASN A 35 -2.99 6.90 -12.71
C ASN A 35 -2.05 6.60 -11.53
N TYR A 36 -0.88 6.02 -11.81
CA TYR A 36 0.16 5.84 -10.82
C TYR A 36 0.69 7.18 -10.26
N PHE A 37 0.85 8.16 -11.14
CA PHE A 37 1.26 9.52 -10.79
C PHE A 37 0.05 10.42 -10.56
N ASN A 38 -0.86 9.95 -9.70
CA ASN A 38 -2.07 10.67 -9.39
C ASN A 38 -1.79 11.83 -8.44
N THR A 39 -2.34 13.00 -8.75
CA THR A 39 -2.25 14.21 -7.90
C THR A 39 -3.61 14.62 -7.35
N GLU A 40 -4.68 13.97 -7.76
CA GLU A 40 -6.05 14.28 -7.39
C GLU A 40 -6.59 13.29 -6.37
N GLU A 41 -7.62 13.68 -5.65
CA GLU A 41 -8.33 12.77 -4.77
C GLU A 41 -9.06 11.68 -5.56
N ILE A 42 -9.03 10.46 -5.04
CA ILE A 42 -9.83 9.33 -5.50
C ILE A 42 -11.02 9.24 -4.56
N ILE A 43 -12.23 9.43 -5.10
CA ILE A 43 -13.47 9.43 -4.33
C ILE A 43 -14.26 8.19 -4.71
N GLU A 44 -14.54 7.32 -3.74
CA GLU A 44 -15.27 6.09 -3.94
C GLU A 44 -16.37 5.92 -2.88
N ASP A 45 -17.49 5.35 -3.28
CA ASP A 45 -18.53 4.92 -2.36
C ASP A 45 -18.31 3.43 -2.03
N GLU A 46 -17.91 3.14 -0.81
CA GLU A 46 -17.64 1.78 -0.35
C GLU A 46 -18.76 1.25 0.53
N SER A 47 -19.06 -0.04 0.39
CA SER A 47 -19.97 -0.78 1.26
C SER A 47 -19.20 -1.87 2.02
N GLY A 48 -19.59 -2.08 3.29
CA GLY A 48 -18.87 -2.96 4.18
C GLY A 48 -17.68 -2.29 4.84
N THR A 49 -16.85 -3.08 5.50
CA THR A 49 -15.59 -2.64 6.08
C THR A 49 -14.45 -3.57 5.65
N TYR A 50 -13.25 -3.14 5.86
CA TYR A 50 -12.06 -3.97 5.69
C TYR A 50 -12.12 -5.30 6.49
N ALA A 51 -12.65 -5.26 7.70
CA ALA A 51 -12.76 -6.43 8.57
C ALA A 51 -14.01 -7.29 8.28
N ASP A 52 -15.08 -6.68 7.79
CA ASP A 52 -16.33 -7.33 7.44
C ASP A 52 -16.92 -6.72 6.17
N ARG A 53 -16.76 -7.42 5.06
CA ARG A 53 -17.25 -6.99 3.74
C ARG A 53 -18.78 -6.98 3.63
N TYR A 54 -19.48 -7.67 4.54
CA TYR A 54 -20.94 -7.79 4.56
C TYR A 54 -21.59 -6.85 5.58
N ALA A 55 -20.80 -6.05 6.30
CA ALA A 55 -21.36 -5.05 7.21
C ALA A 55 -22.27 -4.08 6.46
N GLU A 56 -23.43 -3.80 7.00
CA GLU A 56 -24.39 -2.83 6.45
C GLU A 56 -23.93 -1.38 6.72
N ILE A 57 -22.76 -1.05 6.25
CA ILE A 57 -22.16 0.28 6.35
C ILE A 57 -21.85 0.76 4.95
N SER A 58 -22.26 1.98 4.63
CA SER A 58 -21.85 2.68 3.42
C SER A 58 -21.11 3.95 3.81
N ALA A 59 -19.92 4.13 3.24
CA ALA A 59 -19.09 5.30 3.49
C ALA A 59 -18.50 5.83 2.18
N LYS A 60 -18.42 7.15 2.08
CA LYS A 60 -17.63 7.80 1.04
C LYS A 60 -16.18 7.87 1.53
N THR A 61 -15.27 7.25 0.78
CA THR A 61 -13.83 7.30 1.04
C THR A 61 -13.17 8.32 0.11
N ILE A 62 -12.18 9.01 0.64
CA ILE A 62 -11.35 9.95 -0.11
C ILE A 62 -9.91 9.53 0.14
N THR A 63 -9.24 9.10 -0.92
CA THR A 63 -7.88 8.58 -0.85
C THR A 63 -6.98 9.26 -1.88
N TRP A 64 -5.68 9.11 -1.71
CA TRP A 64 -4.66 9.56 -2.65
C TRP A 64 -3.68 8.42 -2.87
N ASN A 65 -3.34 8.17 -4.12
CA ASN A 65 -2.30 7.21 -4.46
C ASN A 65 -0.98 7.96 -4.63
N HIS A 66 0.00 7.67 -3.79
CA HIS A 66 1.32 8.30 -3.83
C HIS A 66 2.35 7.36 -4.46
N PRO A 67 3.10 7.80 -5.50
CA PRO A 67 4.17 7.00 -6.07
C PRO A 67 5.23 6.65 -5.02
N THR A 68 5.85 5.48 -5.15
CA THR A 68 6.94 5.03 -4.26
C THR A 68 8.07 6.06 -4.14
N SER A 69 8.40 6.75 -5.24
CA SER A 69 9.42 7.80 -5.23
C SER A 69 9.09 8.98 -4.31
N GLU A 70 7.82 9.36 -4.23
CA GLU A 70 7.37 10.43 -3.32
C GLU A 70 7.54 10.02 -1.85
N LEU A 71 7.16 8.78 -1.52
CA LEU A 71 7.35 8.22 -0.18
C LEU A 71 8.82 8.21 0.22
N LEU A 72 9.69 7.66 -0.63
CA LEU A 72 11.12 7.55 -0.35
C LEU A 72 11.78 8.93 -0.22
N ASN A 73 11.48 9.85 -1.12
CA ASN A 73 11.98 11.22 -1.05
C ASN A 73 11.47 11.96 0.19
N ALA A 74 10.22 11.71 0.61
CA ALA A 74 9.69 12.29 1.84
C ALA A 74 10.44 11.82 3.10
N LEU A 75 10.91 10.58 3.15
CA LEU A 75 11.77 10.08 4.24
C LEU A 75 13.12 10.80 4.23
N ILE A 76 13.79 10.79 3.08
CA ILE A 76 15.13 11.39 2.91
C ILE A 76 15.14 12.89 3.29
N THR A 77 14.17 13.64 2.76
CA THR A 77 14.08 15.09 3.01
C THR A 77 13.68 15.47 4.44
N ASN A 78 13.21 14.48 5.23
CA ASN A 78 12.89 14.67 6.64
C ASN A 78 13.89 14.00 7.59
N ASN A 79 15.16 13.86 7.18
CA ASN A 79 16.26 13.31 7.98
C ASN A 79 16.06 11.86 8.43
N LEU A 80 15.41 11.06 7.60
CA LEU A 80 15.28 9.63 7.80
C LEU A 80 16.17 8.92 6.76
N GLU A 81 17.20 8.24 7.25
CA GLU A 81 18.07 7.43 6.42
C GLU A 81 17.41 6.07 6.13
N LEU A 82 17.17 5.81 4.86
CA LEU A 82 16.57 4.53 4.44
C LEU A 82 17.58 3.40 4.64
N ASN A 83 17.20 2.37 5.41
CA ASN A 83 18.04 1.20 5.66
C ASN A 83 17.71 0.05 4.70
N CYS A 84 16.42 -0.18 4.43
CA CYS A 84 15.98 -1.15 3.43
C CYS A 84 14.61 -0.76 2.86
N TYR A 85 14.36 -1.24 1.65
CA TYR A 85 13.07 -1.23 0.97
C TYR A 85 12.91 -2.58 0.27
N ASN A 86 11.82 -3.27 0.55
CA ASN A 86 11.52 -4.59 -0.04
C ASN A 86 10.13 -4.55 -0.68
N GLU A 87 9.96 -5.29 -1.75
CA GLU A 87 8.68 -5.48 -2.43
C GLU A 87 8.32 -6.97 -2.43
N PHE A 88 7.03 -7.25 -2.34
CA PHE A 88 6.48 -8.60 -2.30
C PHE A 88 5.35 -8.71 -3.31
N ASP A 89 5.29 -9.82 -4.02
CA ASP A 89 4.24 -10.15 -5.00
C ASP A 89 2.99 -10.74 -4.34
N TYR A 90 2.83 -10.59 -3.03
CA TYR A 90 1.73 -11.13 -2.25
C TYR A 90 1.29 -10.21 -1.11
N SER A 91 0.06 -10.43 -0.64
CA SER A 91 -0.47 -9.93 0.62
C SER A 91 -0.44 -11.02 1.70
N PRO A 92 -0.18 -10.70 2.97
CA PRO A 92 -0.23 -11.68 4.07
C PRO A 92 -1.66 -12.11 4.45
N TYR A 93 -2.68 -11.52 3.86
CA TYR A 93 -4.09 -11.87 4.08
C TYR A 93 -4.94 -11.61 2.84
N ASN A 94 -6.08 -12.29 2.77
CA ASN A 94 -7.01 -12.22 1.65
C ASN A 94 -7.92 -10.98 1.76
N CYS A 95 -7.52 -9.87 1.15
CA CYS A 95 -8.26 -8.59 1.20
C CYS A 95 -8.74 -8.08 -0.17
N PHE A 96 -8.28 -8.67 -1.27
CA PHE A 96 -8.66 -8.27 -2.62
C PHE A 96 -9.56 -9.32 -3.30
N ASN A 97 -10.26 -8.89 -4.34
CA ASN A 97 -10.93 -9.81 -5.25
C ASN A 97 -9.89 -10.59 -6.09
N GLN A 98 -10.32 -11.70 -6.67
CA GLN A 98 -9.49 -12.52 -7.59
C GLN A 98 -8.18 -13.05 -6.99
N THR A 99 -8.08 -13.14 -5.66
CA THR A 99 -6.90 -13.69 -4.99
C THR A 99 -6.89 -15.22 -4.98
N GLU A 100 -5.70 -15.77 -4.95
CA GLU A 100 -5.41 -17.17 -4.62
C GLU A 100 -4.40 -17.24 -3.47
N GLU A 101 -4.57 -18.18 -2.57
CA GLU A 101 -3.52 -18.56 -1.61
C GLU A 101 -2.59 -19.57 -2.30
N PHE A 102 -1.36 -19.15 -2.61
CA PHE A 102 -0.39 -20.02 -3.30
C PHE A 102 0.64 -20.66 -2.36
N GLU A 103 0.81 -20.07 -1.18
CA GLU A 103 1.54 -20.61 -0.03
C GLU A 103 0.80 -20.20 1.26
N PRO A 104 0.99 -20.87 2.39
CA PRO A 104 0.33 -20.51 3.64
C PRO A 104 0.48 -19.04 3.99
N ASN A 105 -0.64 -18.32 4.14
CA ASN A 105 -0.73 -16.88 4.42
C ASN A 105 -0.06 -15.98 3.36
N LYS A 106 0.02 -16.44 2.11
CA LYS A 106 0.47 -15.63 0.97
C LYS A 106 -0.59 -15.62 -0.12
N PHE A 107 -1.20 -14.47 -0.31
CA PHE A 107 -2.29 -14.24 -1.25
C PHE A 107 -1.83 -13.31 -2.36
N ARG A 108 -2.07 -13.70 -3.61
CA ARG A 108 -1.78 -12.86 -4.79
C ARG A 108 -2.95 -12.86 -5.76
N ILE A 109 -2.94 -11.92 -6.69
CA ILE A 109 -3.96 -11.88 -7.74
C ILE A 109 -3.71 -13.02 -8.71
N LYS A 110 -4.66 -13.96 -8.81
CA LYS A 110 -4.52 -15.24 -9.51
C LYS A 110 -4.01 -15.10 -10.96
N HIS A 111 -4.60 -14.20 -11.75
CA HIS A 111 -4.23 -14.05 -13.17
C HIS A 111 -2.99 -13.16 -13.40
N LEU A 112 -2.56 -12.41 -12.40
CA LEU A 112 -1.34 -11.60 -12.46
C LEU A 112 -0.13 -12.37 -11.92
N GLY A 113 -0.32 -13.30 -10.99
CA GLY A 113 0.80 -14.05 -10.40
C GLY A 113 1.82 -13.11 -9.77
N ASN A 114 3.09 -13.28 -10.14
CA ASN A 114 4.22 -12.47 -9.66
C ASN A 114 4.57 -11.27 -10.57
N LYS A 115 3.61 -10.79 -11.37
CA LYS A 115 3.88 -9.71 -12.34
C LYS A 115 3.82 -8.31 -11.74
N ILE A 116 3.22 -8.16 -10.57
CA ILE A 116 3.09 -6.88 -9.88
C ILE A 116 3.53 -6.99 -8.41
N PRO A 117 4.12 -5.94 -7.84
CA PRO A 117 4.29 -5.84 -6.40
C PRO A 117 2.93 -5.57 -5.74
N MET A 118 2.62 -6.30 -4.67
CA MET A 118 1.38 -6.12 -3.92
C MET A 118 1.58 -5.39 -2.59
N VAL A 119 2.70 -5.66 -1.94
CA VAL A 119 3.07 -5.07 -0.65
C VAL A 119 4.51 -4.60 -0.71
N TYR A 120 4.81 -3.56 0.02
CA TYR A 120 6.19 -3.16 0.30
C TYR A 120 6.45 -3.06 1.80
N SER A 121 7.70 -3.17 2.18
CA SER A 121 8.16 -2.86 3.53
C SER A 121 9.42 -2.01 3.47
N LEU A 122 9.57 -1.13 4.44
CA LEU A 122 10.77 -0.32 4.56
C LEU A 122 11.18 -0.15 6.02
N SER A 123 12.45 0.12 6.23
CA SER A 123 12.95 0.65 7.49
C SER A 123 13.86 1.84 7.26
N ALA A 124 13.77 2.79 8.18
CA ALA A 124 14.59 4.00 8.16
C ALA A 124 15.03 4.38 9.57
N THR A 125 16.17 5.06 9.69
CA THR A 125 16.72 5.53 10.97
C THR A 125 16.76 7.05 10.96
N LYS A 126 16.32 7.69 12.05
CA LYS A 126 16.44 9.13 12.20
C LYS A 126 17.90 9.52 12.44
N LYS A 127 18.41 10.42 11.61
CA LYS A 127 19.71 11.07 11.80
C LYS A 127 19.71 12.07 12.95
#